data_5964f02c2cc047eda03ac7c37e5b538d
#
_entry.id   5964f02c2cc047eda03ac7c37e5b538d
#
_cell.length_a   1.000
_cell.length_b   1.000
_cell.length_c   1.000
_cell.angle_alpha   90.00
_cell.angle_beta   90.00
_cell.angle_gamma   90.00
#
_symmetry.space_group_name_H-M   'P 1'
#
loop_
_entity.id
_entity.type
_entity.pdbx_description
1 polymer ?
#
loop_
_entity_poly.entity_id
_entity_poly.type
_entity_poly.pdbx_seq_one_letter_code
_entity_poly.pdbx_strand_id
1 'polypeptide(L)'
;MKDTLYIIIPAYNEQANILNVINQWYPVISAHSANGTSRLVIIDDGSKDNTYSIALKAAKTRPLFLPITKENSGHGGTVLYGYKFALEHGADFIFQTDSDGQTLPSDFEKFWWKRNDYDMVIGWRKGRQDGASRVFVTKTLKLVIKLCFGVTLTDANTPFRIMKAETLSKYIGLIPDGFNLSNILLSVIYAKKGCSIKYLPITFRPRQGGVNSINLPKIFKIGKQAVKDFKRINKTLSEEEKK
;
A
#
# COMPACT_ATOMS: atom_id res chain seq x y z
N MET A 1 11.61 -18.60 -15.54
CA MET A 1 11.23 -17.23 -15.94
C MET A 1 11.44 -16.34 -14.71
N LYS A 2 11.93 -15.11 -14.88
CA LYS A 2 12.07 -14.18 -13.76
C LYS A 2 10.75 -13.41 -13.65
N ASP A 3 10.22 -13.31 -12.43
CA ASP A 3 8.92 -12.69 -12.13
C ASP A 3 8.92 -11.20 -12.47
N THR A 4 7.80 -10.71 -12.99
CA THR A 4 7.56 -9.28 -13.27
C THR A 4 7.07 -8.60 -11.99
N LEU A 5 7.88 -7.66 -11.48
CA LEU A 5 7.61 -6.90 -10.27
C LEU A 5 7.12 -5.48 -10.60
N TYR A 6 6.04 -5.07 -9.99
CA TYR A 6 5.61 -3.67 -9.95
C TYR A 6 5.73 -3.10 -8.54
N ILE A 7 6.54 -2.05 -8.38
CA ILE A 7 6.62 -1.28 -7.13
C ILE A 7 5.70 -0.08 -7.27
N ILE A 8 4.65 -0.02 -6.46
CA ILE A 8 3.62 1.02 -6.48
C ILE A 8 3.83 1.98 -5.32
N ILE A 9 3.98 3.27 -5.62
CA ILE A 9 4.19 4.34 -4.65
C ILE A 9 3.18 5.46 -4.90
N PRO A 10 2.15 5.63 -4.07
CA PRO A 10 1.26 6.78 -4.14
C PRO A 10 1.97 8.02 -3.61
N ALA A 11 1.76 9.17 -4.26
CA ALA A 11 2.35 10.44 -3.87
C ALA A 11 1.33 11.58 -3.97
N TYR A 12 1.32 12.47 -2.99
CA TYR A 12 0.53 13.70 -3.00
C TYR A 12 1.24 14.82 -2.23
N ASN A 13 1.66 15.87 -2.93
CA ASN A 13 2.42 17.00 -2.38
C ASN A 13 3.70 16.54 -1.65
N GLU A 14 4.51 15.75 -2.33
CA GLU A 14 5.76 15.16 -1.81
C GLU A 14 7.01 15.74 -2.53
N GLN A 15 6.97 16.96 -3.04
CA GLN A 15 8.10 17.57 -3.75
C GLN A 15 9.42 17.53 -2.98
N ALA A 16 9.36 17.57 -1.63
CA ALA A 16 10.55 17.51 -0.78
C ALA A 16 11.18 16.11 -0.70
N ASN A 17 10.40 15.06 -0.94
CA ASN A 17 10.82 13.68 -0.72
C ASN A 17 10.94 12.87 -2.00
N ILE A 18 10.15 13.22 -3.04
CA ILE A 18 9.91 12.34 -4.18
C ILE A 18 11.18 11.93 -4.93
N LEU A 19 12.11 12.85 -5.13
CA LEU A 19 13.37 12.53 -5.82
C LEU A 19 14.22 11.55 -5.02
N ASN A 20 14.29 11.72 -3.69
CA ASN A 20 15.01 10.81 -2.80
C ASN A 20 14.36 9.42 -2.80
N VAL A 21 13.04 9.34 -2.76
CA VAL A 21 12.29 8.07 -2.85
C VAL A 21 12.58 7.36 -4.17
N ILE A 22 12.55 8.06 -5.30
CA ILE A 22 12.92 7.50 -6.61
C ILE A 22 14.34 6.95 -6.59
N ASN A 23 15.30 7.72 -6.09
CA ASN A 23 16.70 7.31 -6.03
C ASN A 23 16.94 6.08 -5.12
N GLN A 24 16.15 5.93 -4.07
CA GLN A 24 16.23 4.79 -3.16
C GLN A 24 15.58 3.52 -3.74
N TRP A 25 14.45 3.65 -4.45
CA TRP A 25 13.70 2.49 -4.94
C TRP A 25 14.06 2.06 -6.36
N TYR A 26 14.65 2.95 -7.16
CA TYR A 26 15.08 2.59 -8.51
C TYR A 26 16.13 1.49 -8.57
N PRO A 27 17.17 1.45 -7.71
CA PRO A 27 18.10 0.32 -7.66
C PRO A 27 17.42 -1.01 -7.34
N VAL A 28 16.38 -1.02 -6.49
CA VAL A 28 15.61 -2.22 -6.17
C VAL A 28 14.94 -2.78 -7.42
N ILE A 29 14.19 -1.94 -8.15
CA ILE A 29 13.52 -2.41 -9.36
C ILE A 29 14.51 -2.83 -10.45
N SER A 30 15.63 -2.14 -10.56
CA SER A 30 16.70 -2.47 -11.51
C SER A 30 17.29 -3.85 -11.23
N ALA A 31 17.51 -4.21 -9.98
CA ALA A 31 18.02 -5.52 -9.56
C ALA A 31 17.01 -6.66 -9.80
N HIS A 32 15.71 -6.36 -9.82
CA HIS A 32 14.62 -7.33 -9.95
C HIS A 32 13.92 -7.29 -11.32
N SER A 33 14.51 -6.64 -12.31
CA SER A 33 13.95 -6.55 -13.67
C SER A 33 14.83 -7.29 -14.68
N ALA A 34 14.75 -8.62 -14.69
CA ALA A 34 15.59 -9.43 -15.57
C ALA A 34 15.32 -9.24 -17.07
N ASN A 35 14.06 -9.03 -17.44
CA ASN A 35 13.62 -8.92 -18.83
C ASN A 35 13.16 -7.49 -19.19
N GLY A 36 13.46 -6.50 -18.35
CA GLY A 36 13.02 -5.12 -18.56
C GLY A 36 11.50 -4.90 -18.42
N THR A 37 10.76 -5.89 -17.91
CA THR A 37 9.30 -5.81 -17.76
C THR A 37 8.84 -5.21 -16.43
N SER A 38 9.65 -5.35 -15.37
CA SER A 38 9.35 -4.78 -14.04
C SER A 38 9.35 -3.25 -14.05
N ARG A 39 8.54 -2.63 -13.20
CA ARG A 39 8.40 -1.15 -13.15
C ARG A 39 8.36 -0.61 -11.71
N LEU A 40 9.04 0.50 -11.51
CA LEU A 40 8.78 1.40 -10.39
C LEU A 40 7.71 2.40 -10.86
N VAL A 41 6.55 2.41 -10.23
CA VAL A 41 5.43 3.28 -10.61
C VAL A 41 5.13 4.24 -9.47
N ILE A 42 5.31 5.53 -9.70
CA ILE A 42 4.83 6.57 -8.80
C ILE A 42 3.54 7.13 -9.36
N ILE A 43 2.50 7.13 -8.51
CA ILE A 43 1.19 7.65 -8.89
C ILE A 43 0.96 8.94 -8.12
N ASP A 44 1.08 10.03 -8.83
CA ASP A 44 0.76 11.36 -8.34
C ASP A 44 -0.76 11.54 -8.28
N ASP A 45 -1.27 11.79 -7.08
CA ASP A 45 -2.69 11.95 -6.79
C ASP A 45 -3.16 13.42 -6.99
N GLY A 46 -2.78 14.03 -8.12
CA GLY A 46 -3.13 15.40 -8.44
C GLY A 46 -2.45 16.41 -7.52
N SER A 47 -1.14 16.28 -7.33
CA SER A 47 -0.35 17.22 -6.51
C SER A 47 -0.47 18.65 -7.02
N LYS A 48 -0.45 19.60 -6.08
CA LYS A 48 -0.48 21.05 -6.35
C LYS A 48 0.91 21.68 -6.31
N ASP A 49 1.92 20.90 -5.94
CA ASP A 49 3.33 21.29 -5.90
C ASP A 49 4.11 20.66 -7.07
N ASN A 50 5.44 20.70 -7.01
CA ASN A 50 6.30 20.20 -8.08
C ASN A 50 6.51 18.66 -8.06
N THR A 51 5.74 17.89 -7.30
CA THR A 51 5.92 16.43 -7.16
C THR A 51 5.96 15.74 -8.52
N TYR A 52 4.94 15.94 -9.36
CA TYR A 52 4.86 15.26 -10.66
C TYR A 52 5.93 15.75 -11.64
N SER A 53 6.22 17.04 -11.69
CA SER A 53 7.26 17.59 -12.58
C SER A 53 8.65 17.05 -12.24
N ILE A 54 8.98 16.87 -10.95
CA ILE A 54 10.22 16.25 -10.49
C ILE A 54 10.27 14.77 -10.92
N ALA A 55 9.17 14.05 -10.76
CA ALA A 55 9.08 12.65 -11.17
C ALA A 55 9.26 12.48 -12.69
N LEU A 56 8.60 13.30 -13.50
CA LEU A 56 8.78 13.31 -14.97
C LEU A 56 10.23 13.58 -15.39
N LYS A 57 10.88 14.53 -14.73
CA LYS A 57 12.29 14.82 -15.01
C LYS A 57 13.19 13.64 -14.65
N ALA A 58 12.93 12.96 -13.54
CA ALA A 58 13.70 11.81 -13.12
C ALA A 58 13.52 10.60 -14.06
N ALA A 59 12.36 10.45 -14.69
CA ALA A 59 12.07 9.35 -15.62
C ALA A 59 12.93 9.39 -16.90
N LYS A 60 13.39 10.56 -17.33
CA LYS A 60 14.20 10.73 -18.56
C LYS A 60 15.46 9.87 -18.57
N THR A 61 16.02 9.53 -17.42
CA THR A 61 17.25 8.73 -17.28
C THR A 61 17.01 7.37 -16.61
N ARG A 62 15.75 6.99 -16.40
CA ARG A 62 15.37 5.78 -15.64
C ARG A 62 14.29 4.99 -16.39
N PRO A 63 14.67 4.11 -17.34
CA PRO A 63 13.73 3.42 -18.24
C PRO A 63 12.73 2.49 -17.52
N LEU A 64 13.04 2.03 -16.31
CA LEU A 64 12.14 1.19 -15.51
C LEU A 64 11.24 2.01 -14.57
N PHE A 65 11.34 3.34 -14.60
CA PHE A 65 10.52 4.23 -13.78
C PHE A 65 9.41 4.88 -14.61
N LEU A 66 8.18 4.77 -14.10
CA LEU A 66 6.98 5.30 -14.74
C LEU A 66 6.22 6.23 -13.77
N PRO A 67 6.28 7.55 -13.95
CA PRO A 67 5.42 8.48 -13.24
C PRO A 67 4.06 8.59 -13.95
N ILE A 68 2.99 8.47 -13.18
CA ILE A 68 1.59 8.62 -13.61
C ILE A 68 0.97 9.74 -12.78
N THR A 69 0.18 10.61 -13.38
CA THR A 69 -0.66 11.57 -12.64
C THR A 69 -2.14 11.33 -12.94
N LYS A 70 -2.99 11.61 -11.98
CA LYS A 70 -4.44 11.49 -12.09
C LYS A 70 -5.14 12.52 -11.19
N GLU A 71 -6.45 12.67 -11.35
CA GLU A 71 -7.25 13.46 -10.41
C GLU A 71 -7.19 12.89 -8.98
N ASN A 72 -7.22 13.78 -7.99
CA ASN A 72 -7.11 13.39 -6.58
C ASN A 72 -8.29 12.51 -6.15
N SER A 73 -7.99 11.32 -5.70
CA SER A 73 -8.96 10.36 -5.14
C SER A 73 -8.62 9.91 -3.73
N GLY A 74 -7.61 10.53 -3.13
CA GLY A 74 -7.09 10.19 -1.81
C GLY A 74 -6.19 8.95 -1.84
N HIS A 75 -5.47 8.74 -0.75
CA HIS A 75 -4.45 7.69 -0.64
C HIS A 75 -4.99 6.30 -1.02
N GLY A 76 -6.15 5.91 -0.47
CA GLY A 76 -6.73 4.58 -0.74
C GLY A 76 -7.11 4.38 -2.20
N GLY A 77 -7.74 5.39 -2.82
CA GLY A 77 -8.10 5.36 -4.24
C GLY A 77 -6.87 5.28 -5.13
N THR A 78 -5.81 6.01 -4.78
CA THR A 78 -4.54 6.01 -5.51
C THR A 78 -3.79 4.68 -5.41
N VAL A 79 -3.81 4.05 -4.24
CA VAL A 79 -3.27 2.69 -4.06
C VAL A 79 -4.02 1.69 -4.93
N LEU A 80 -5.36 1.72 -4.92
CA LEU A 80 -6.18 0.84 -5.75
C LEU A 80 -5.94 1.04 -7.24
N TYR A 81 -5.82 2.30 -7.68
CA TYR A 81 -5.46 2.62 -9.06
C TYR A 81 -4.13 1.97 -9.45
N GLY A 82 -3.11 2.08 -8.58
CA GLY A 82 -1.81 1.47 -8.83
C GLY A 82 -1.84 -0.06 -8.89
N TYR A 83 -2.64 -0.69 -8.07
CA TYR A 83 -2.82 -2.13 -8.11
C TYR A 83 -3.50 -2.58 -9.41
N LYS A 84 -4.61 -1.92 -9.80
CA LYS A 84 -5.29 -2.21 -11.07
C LYS A 84 -4.35 -2.01 -12.25
N PHE A 85 -3.62 -0.90 -12.28
CA PHE A 85 -2.61 -0.62 -13.30
C PHE A 85 -1.57 -1.74 -13.41
N ALA A 86 -1.01 -2.20 -12.30
CA ALA A 86 0.00 -3.26 -12.29
C ALA A 86 -0.58 -4.61 -12.80
N LEU A 87 -1.81 -4.95 -12.41
CA LEU A 87 -2.51 -6.15 -12.89
C LEU A 87 -2.75 -6.10 -14.40
N GLU A 88 -3.22 -4.98 -14.92
CA GLU A 88 -3.48 -4.76 -16.36
C GLU A 88 -2.21 -4.84 -17.22
N HIS A 89 -1.04 -4.56 -16.60
CA HIS A 89 0.26 -4.59 -17.27
C HIS A 89 1.07 -5.86 -16.99
N GLY A 90 0.41 -6.93 -16.50
CA GLY A 90 1.00 -8.25 -16.40
C GLY A 90 2.02 -8.42 -15.27
N ALA A 91 1.81 -7.74 -14.14
CA ALA A 91 2.61 -7.99 -12.94
C ALA A 91 2.38 -9.42 -12.42
N ASP A 92 3.45 -10.13 -12.03
CA ASP A 92 3.38 -11.35 -11.25
C ASP A 92 3.31 -11.04 -9.75
N PHE A 93 4.05 -10.01 -9.33
CA PHE A 93 4.08 -9.51 -7.96
C PHE A 93 3.94 -8.00 -7.91
N ILE A 94 3.19 -7.53 -6.93
CA ILE A 94 2.97 -6.12 -6.68
C ILE A 94 3.48 -5.79 -5.28
N PHE A 95 4.43 -4.87 -5.21
CA PHE A 95 4.93 -4.34 -3.94
C PHE A 95 4.44 -2.91 -3.76
N GLN A 96 3.93 -2.59 -2.57
CA GLN A 96 3.53 -1.23 -2.20
C GLN A 96 4.46 -0.67 -1.15
N THR A 97 4.76 0.62 -1.28
CA THR A 97 5.33 1.45 -0.21
C THR A 97 4.84 2.90 -0.36
N ASP A 98 5.10 3.74 0.64
CA ASP A 98 4.70 5.17 0.61
C ASP A 98 5.86 6.08 0.19
N SER A 99 5.51 7.32 -0.23
CA SER A 99 6.45 8.34 -0.73
C SER A 99 7.05 9.24 0.35
N ASP A 100 6.78 9.00 1.64
CA ASP A 100 7.21 9.86 2.74
C ASP A 100 8.60 9.54 3.32
N GLY A 101 9.28 8.53 2.75
CA GLY A 101 10.62 8.12 3.14
C GLY A 101 10.71 7.39 4.50
N GLN A 102 9.58 6.99 5.09
CA GLN A 102 9.58 6.32 6.39
C GLN A 102 9.99 4.84 6.32
N THR A 103 9.83 4.20 5.17
CA THR A 103 10.21 2.81 4.91
C THR A 103 11.56 2.71 4.21
N LEU A 104 12.26 1.59 4.38
CA LEU A 104 13.60 1.38 3.83
C LEU A 104 13.63 0.32 2.76
N PRO A 105 14.26 0.59 1.59
CA PRO A 105 14.51 -0.43 0.58
C PRO A 105 15.33 -1.63 1.07
N SER A 106 16.20 -1.44 2.07
CA SER A 106 16.96 -2.54 2.67
C SER A 106 16.12 -3.63 3.31
N ASP A 107 14.87 -3.32 3.65
CA ASP A 107 13.91 -4.32 4.15
C ASP A 107 13.24 -5.12 3.03
N PHE A 108 13.35 -4.71 1.77
CA PHE A 108 12.64 -5.31 0.65
C PHE A 108 13.00 -6.78 0.41
N GLU A 109 14.29 -7.12 0.42
CA GLU A 109 14.79 -8.45 0.05
C GLU A 109 14.14 -9.59 0.86
N LYS A 110 13.94 -9.41 2.15
CA LYS A 110 13.29 -10.44 2.98
C LYS A 110 11.83 -10.69 2.62
N PHE A 111 11.14 -9.69 1.99
CA PHE A 111 9.79 -9.84 1.45
C PHE A 111 9.84 -10.54 0.09
N TRP A 112 10.79 -10.16 -0.76
CA TRP A 112 10.99 -10.78 -2.06
C TRP A 112 11.27 -12.27 -1.96
N TRP A 113 12.12 -12.69 -1.04
CA TRP A 113 12.42 -14.10 -0.78
C TRP A 113 11.21 -14.90 -0.33
N LYS A 114 10.22 -14.26 0.30
CA LYS A 114 9.00 -14.90 0.80
C LYS A 114 7.80 -14.81 -0.13
N ARG A 115 7.92 -14.14 -1.28
CA ARG A 115 6.80 -13.86 -2.18
C ARG A 115 6.07 -15.10 -2.70
N ASN A 116 6.80 -16.19 -2.94
CA ASN A 116 6.22 -17.44 -3.45
C ASN A 116 5.52 -18.26 -2.37
N ASP A 117 5.97 -18.14 -1.10
CA ASP A 117 5.48 -18.93 0.01
C ASP A 117 4.09 -18.45 0.51
N TYR A 118 3.74 -17.18 0.26
CA TYR A 118 2.54 -16.55 0.81
C TYR A 118 1.81 -15.72 -0.25
N ASP A 119 0.49 -15.56 -0.08
CA ASP A 119 -0.33 -14.69 -0.93
C ASP A 119 -0.03 -13.22 -0.68
N MET A 120 0.32 -12.88 0.56
CA MET A 120 0.72 -11.54 0.95
C MET A 120 1.78 -11.60 2.06
N VAL A 121 2.84 -10.80 1.92
CA VAL A 121 3.79 -10.54 3.00
C VAL A 121 3.69 -9.07 3.39
N ILE A 122 3.38 -8.80 4.66
CA ILE A 122 3.14 -7.44 5.19
C ILE A 122 4.22 -7.07 6.20
N GLY A 123 4.72 -5.84 6.13
CA GLY A 123 5.58 -5.27 7.15
C GLY A 123 4.82 -4.97 8.45
N TRP A 124 5.41 -5.28 9.59
CA TRP A 124 4.90 -4.77 10.85
C TRP A 124 5.96 -3.92 11.56
N ARG A 125 5.52 -2.80 12.08
CA ARG A 125 6.39 -1.78 12.66
C ARG A 125 6.69 -2.14 14.11
N LYS A 126 7.87 -2.77 14.34
CA LYS A 126 8.33 -3.13 15.69
C LYS A 126 8.87 -1.89 16.42
N GLY A 127 8.49 -1.70 17.68
CA GLY A 127 9.03 -0.65 18.51
C GLY A 127 8.64 0.77 18.12
N ARG A 128 7.41 0.96 17.62
CA ARG A 128 6.87 2.29 17.31
C ARG A 128 7.05 3.22 18.51
N GLN A 129 7.82 4.27 18.34
CA GLN A 129 7.86 5.42 19.26
C GLN A 129 6.70 6.40 18.96
N ASP A 130 5.57 5.87 18.54
CA ASP A 130 4.36 6.65 18.32
C ASP A 130 3.77 7.02 19.67
N GLY A 131 3.43 8.27 19.87
CA GLY A 131 2.78 8.74 21.09
C GLY A 131 1.51 7.93 21.44
N ALA A 132 1.11 7.95 22.71
CA ALA A 132 0.00 7.16 23.25
C ALA A 132 -1.30 7.21 22.40
N SER A 133 -1.56 8.33 21.74
CA SER A 133 -2.72 8.51 20.84
C SER A 133 -2.74 7.56 19.65
N ARG A 134 -1.59 7.32 19.01
CA ARG A 134 -1.51 6.40 17.84
C ARG A 134 -1.60 4.94 18.26
N VAL A 135 -1.06 4.58 19.43
CA VAL A 135 -1.22 3.25 20.01
C VAL A 135 -2.70 2.97 20.28
N PHE A 136 -3.41 3.95 20.84
CA PHE A 136 -4.86 3.86 21.08
C PHE A 136 -5.63 3.66 19.77
N VAL A 137 -5.36 4.46 18.73
CA VAL A 137 -5.99 4.32 17.41
C VAL A 137 -5.76 2.94 16.81
N THR A 138 -4.53 2.41 16.91
CA THR A 138 -4.20 1.08 16.38
C THR A 138 -4.94 -0.03 17.13
N LYS A 139 -5.02 0.05 18.47
CA LYS A 139 -5.78 -0.92 19.29
C LYS A 139 -7.28 -0.86 18.96
N THR A 140 -7.84 0.34 18.87
CA THR A 140 -9.24 0.55 18.50
C THR A 140 -9.55 -0.01 17.12
N LEU A 141 -8.68 0.23 16.14
CA LEU A 141 -8.84 -0.31 14.79
C LEU A 141 -8.84 -1.85 14.79
N LYS A 142 -7.93 -2.48 15.53
CA LYS A 142 -7.89 -3.96 15.66
C LYS A 142 -9.19 -4.50 16.27
N LEU A 143 -9.70 -3.83 17.31
CA LEU A 143 -10.98 -4.21 17.93
C LEU A 143 -12.14 -4.08 16.94
N VAL A 144 -12.22 -2.97 16.22
CA VAL A 144 -13.25 -2.73 15.20
C VAL A 144 -13.20 -3.78 14.10
N ILE A 145 -12.00 -4.11 13.59
CA ILE A 145 -11.82 -5.17 12.58
C ILE A 145 -12.32 -6.52 13.13
N LYS A 146 -11.93 -6.88 14.36
CA LYS A 146 -12.38 -8.14 15.00
C LYS A 146 -13.89 -8.18 15.16
N LEU A 147 -14.52 -7.10 15.62
CA LEU A 147 -15.97 -7.03 15.80
C LEU A 147 -16.76 -7.01 14.48
N CYS A 148 -16.25 -6.33 13.46
CA CYS A 148 -16.96 -6.20 12.18
C CYS A 148 -16.77 -7.42 11.28
N PHE A 149 -15.61 -8.07 11.29
CA PHE A 149 -15.24 -9.10 10.31
C PHE A 149 -14.87 -10.47 10.94
N GLY A 150 -14.71 -10.55 12.26
CA GLY A 150 -14.31 -11.78 12.94
C GLY A 150 -12.83 -12.14 12.76
N VAL A 151 -12.00 -11.31 12.13
CA VAL A 151 -10.59 -11.59 11.87
C VAL A 151 -9.66 -10.78 12.78
N THR A 152 -8.47 -11.32 13.03
CA THR A 152 -7.43 -10.66 13.82
C THR A 152 -6.19 -10.45 12.94
N LEU A 153 -5.72 -9.18 12.85
CA LEU A 153 -4.58 -8.78 12.03
C LEU A 153 -3.51 -8.12 12.89
N THR A 154 -2.23 -8.42 12.58
CA THR A 154 -1.08 -7.86 13.31
C THR A 154 -0.90 -6.36 13.00
N ASP A 155 -0.82 -5.98 11.73
CA ASP A 155 -0.78 -4.59 11.25
C ASP A 155 -1.46 -4.52 9.89
N ALA A 156 -2.76 -4.17 9.87
CA ALA A 156 -3.56 -4.15 8.66
C ALA A 156 -3.25 -2.97 7.72
N ASN A 157 -2.69 -1.88 8.26
CA ASN A 157 -2.55 -0.61 7.53
C ASN A 157 -1.11 -0.31 7.08
N THR A 158 -0.17 -1.22 7.27
CA THR A 158 1.21 -0.98 6.82
C THR A 158 1.28 -0.97 5.30
N PRO A 159 1.83 0.09 4.68
CA PRO A 159 1.95 0.17 3.22
C PRO A 159 3.04 -0.75 2.67
N PHE A 160 3.99 -1.19 3.48
CA PHE A 160 5.09 -2.06 3.07
C PHE A 160 4.61 -3.50 2.91
N ARG A 161 4.20 -3.87 1.71
CA ARG A 161 3.63 -5.19 1.42
C ARG A 161 3.94 -5.68 0.01
N ILE A 162 4.16 -6.99 -0.13
CA ILE A 162 4.22 -7.66 -1.42
C ILE A 162 3.05 -8.65 -1.53
N MET A 163 2.46 -8.74 -2.71
CA MET A 163 1.29 -9.55 -3.00
C MET A 163 1.46 -10.31 -4.31
N LYS A 164 0.97 -11.53 -4.38
CA LYS A 164 0.78 -12.24 -5.66
C LYS A 164 -0.30 -11.53 -6.46
N ALA A 165 -0.01 -11.21 -7.71
CA ALA A 165 -0.97 -10.58 -8.61
C ALA A 165 -2.19 -11.49 -8.86
N GLU A 166 -1.98 -12.79 -8.97
CA GLU A 166 -3.06 -13.78 -9.12
C GLU A 166 -4.07 -13.72 -7.96
N THR A 167 -3.59 -13.67 -6.70
CA THR A 167 -4.49 -13.57 -5.54
C THR A 167 -5.15 -12.19 -5.47
N LEU A 168 -4.40 -11.11 -5.76
CA LEU A 168 -4.94 -9.76 -5.76
C LEU A 168 -6.04 -9.58 -6.79
N SER A 169 -5.87 -10.09 -8.00
CA SER A 169 -6.87 -9.98 -9.09
C SER A 169 -8.23 -10.60 -8.72
N LYS A 170 -8.21 -11.68 -7.93
CA LYS A 170 -9.46 -12.35 -7.46
C LYS A 170 -10.27 -11.48 -6.50
N TYR A 171 -9.60 -10.61 -5.74
CA TYR A 171 -10.25 -9.93 -4.61
C TYR A 171 -10.27 -8.40 -4.68
N ILE A 172 -9.52 -7.79 -5.59
CA ILE A 172 -9.44 -6.32 -5.68
C ILE A 172 -10.81 -5.69 -5.98
N GLY A 173 -11.65 -6.37 -6.75
CA GLY A 173 -13.01 -5.92 -7.09
C GLY A 173 -13.96 -5.84 -5.90
N LEU A 174 -13.63 -6.47 -4.76
CA LEU A 174 -14.42 -6.40 -3.52
C LEU A 174 -14.19 -5.08 -2.75
N ILE A 175 -13.19 -4.30 -3.13
CA ILE A 175 -12.89 -3.01 -2.52
C ILE A 175 -13.61 -1.92 -3.32
N PRO A 176 -14.53 -1.15 -2.71
CA PRO A 176 -15.23 -0.07 -3.40
C PRO A 176 -14.25 0.98 -3.94
N ASP A 177 -14.54 1.52 -5.11
CA ASP A 177 -13.76 2.60 -5.69
C ASP A 177 -13.75 3.82 -4.74
N GLY A 178 -12.59 4.48 -4.64
CA GLY A 178 -12.41 5.63 -3.74
C GLY A 178 -12.41 5.30 -2.25
N PHE A 179 -12.35 4.02 -1.86
CA PHE A 179 -12.31 3.64 -0.44
C PHE A 179 -10.99 4.05 0.22
N ASN A 180 -11.05 4.92 1.22
CA ASN A 180 -9.85 5.53 1.81
C ASN A 180 -8.94 4.58 2.60
N LEU A 181 -9.49 3.48 3.13
CA LEU A 181 -8.75 2.52 3.97
C LEU A 181 -8.46 1.21 3.21
N SER A 182 -8.10 1.31 1.95
CA SER A 182 -7.92 0.18 1.03
C SER A 182 -6.93 -0.85 1.54
N ASN A 183 -5.81 -0.42 2.16
CA ASN A 183 -4.84 -1.31 2.77
C ASN A 183 -5.43 -2.18 3.89
N ILE A 184 -6.28 -1.58 4.72
CA ILE A 184 -6.95 -2.29 5.82
C ILE A 184 -7.95 -3.30 5.26
N LEU A 185 -8.79 -2.84 4.33
CA LEU A 185 -9.84 -3.69 3.77
C LEU A 185 -9.25 -4.86 2.98
N LEU A 186 -8.22 -4.63 2.19
CA LEU A 186 -7.51 -5.69 1.48
C LEU A 186 -6.96 -6.75 2.44
N SER A 187 -6.31 -6.31 3.54
CA SER A 187 -5.81 -7.24 4.56
C SER A 187 -6.94 -8.05 5.22
N VAL A 188 -8.10 -7.43 5.46
CA VAL A 188 -9.29 -8.10 5.99
C VAL A 188 -9.83 -9.12 5.00
N ILE A 189 -9.96 -8.76 3.73
CA ILE A 189 -10.47 -9.65 2.67
C ILE A 189 -9.57 -10.88 2.56
N TYR A 190 -8.25 -10.70 2.48
CA TYR A 190 -7.31 -11.82 2.43
C TYR A 190 -7.46 -12.76 3.64
N ALA A 191 -7.57 -12.20 4.85
CA ALA A 191 -7.76 -13.01 6.05
C ALA A 191 -9.10 -13.77 6.05
N LYS A 192 -10.20 -13.14 5.62
CA LYS A 192 -11.51 -13.79 5.52
C LYS A 192 -11.56 -14.89 4.46
N LYS A 193 -10.85 -14.69 3.36
CA LYS A 193 -10.76 -15.67 2.25
C LYS A 193 -9.73 -16.77 2.50
N GLY A 194 -9.15 -16.84 3.70
CA GLY A 194 -8.19 -17.88 4.08
C GLY A 194 -6.84 -17.80 3.35
N CYS A 195 -6.52 -16.64 2.77
CA CYS A 195 -5.24 -16.43 2.11
C CYS A 195 -4.08 -16.48 3.11
N SER A 196 -2.95 -16.99 2.67
CA SER A 196 -1.73 -17.07 3.47
C SER A 196 -1.09 -15.69 3.63
N ILE A 197 -1.06 -15.16 4.87
CA ILE A 197 -0.48 -13.86 5.19
C ILE A 197 0.70 -14.02 6.14
N LYS A 198 1.86 -13.47 5.76
CA LYS A 198 3.06 -13.42 6.60
C LYS A 198 3.35 -12.00 7.04
N TYR A 199 3.66 -11.82 8.32
CA TYR A 199 4.13 -10.55 8.87
C TYR A 199 5.62 -10.60 9.12
N LEU A 200 6.37 -9.61 8.62
CA LEU A 200 7.80 -9.46 8.86
C LEU A 200 8.09 -8.10 9.50
N PRO A 201 9.00 -8.02 10.48
CA PRO A 201 9.35 -6.74 11.07
C PRO A 201 10.04 -5.84 10.05
N ILE A 202 9.69 -4.56 10.05
CA ILE A 202 10.34 -3.53 9.22
C ILE A 202 10.87 -2.40 10.07
N THR A 203 11.91 -1.76 9.54
CA THR A 203 12.39 -0.48 10.05
C THR A 203 11.44 0.63 9.62
N PHE A 204 11.01 1.45 10.57
CA PHE A 204 10.12 2.57 10.31
C PHE A 204 10.71 3.85 10.88
N ARG A 205 11.14 4.74 10.00
CA ARG A 205 11.81 6.00 10.37
C ARG A 205 10.80 7.12 10.64
N PRO A 206 11.20 8.19 11.34
CA PRO A 206 10.49 9.45 11.31
C PRO A 206 10.34 9.95 9.86
N ARG A 207 9.24 10.65 9.56
CA ARG A 207 9.01 11.26 8.25
C ARG A 207 10.16 12.21 7.90
N GLN A 208 10.67 12.10 6.66
CA GLN A 208 11.85 12.85 6.23
C GLN A 208 11.53 14.30 5.82
N GLY A 209 10.26 14.62 5.56
CA GLY A 209 9.82 15.98 5.18
C GLY A 209 8.31 16.04 4.98
N GLY A 210 7.79 17.23 4.64
CA GLY A 210 6.37 17.46 4.42
C GLY A 210 5.54 17.57 5.72
N VAL A 211 4.24 17.83 5.56
CA VAL A 211 3.30 18.06 6.67
C VAL A 211 2.41 16.83 6.88
N ASN A 212 2.19 16.47 8.12
CA ASN A 212 1.27 15.39 8.48
C ASN A 212 -0.19 15.82 8.18
N SER A 213 -0.82 15.20 7.20
CA SER A 213 -2.17 15.58 6.74
C SER A 213 -3.30 15.10 7.66
N ILE A 214 -3.00 14.34 8.71
CA ILE A 214 -4.02 13.70 9.57
C ILE A 214 -3.90 14.23 11.01
N ASN A 215 -4.98 14.85 11.51
CA ASN A 215 -5.13 15.28 12.89
C ASN A 215 -6.20 14.44 13.64
N LEU A 216 -6.25 14.51 14.97
CA LEU A 216 -7.15 13.71 15.81
C LEU A 216 -8.64 13.83 15.44
N PRO A 217 -9.22 15.04 15.21
CA PRO A 217 -10.63 15.17 14.78
C PRO A 217 -10.90 14.46 13.46
N LYS A 218 -9.96 14.53 12.50
CA LYS A 218 -10.09 13.85 11.21
C LYS A 218 -10.01 12.33 11.37
N ILE A 219 -9.18 11.82 12.28
CA ILE A 219 -9.11 10.39 12.62
C ILE A 219 -10.46 9.89 13.15
N PHE A 220 -11.10 10.64 14.07
CA PHE A 220 -12.41 10.27 14.64
C PHE A 220 -13.50 10.21 13.56
N LYS A 221 -13.56 11.21 12.68
CA LYS A 221 -14.51 11.26 11.57
C LYS A 221 -14.31 10.08 10.61
N ILE A 222 -13.07 9.81 10.23
CA ILE A 222 -12.70 8.67 9.38
C ILE A 222 -13.06 7.35 10.07
N GLY A 223 -12.79 7.22 11.38
CA GLY A 223 -13.11 6.03 12.16
C GLY A 223 -14.60 5.72 12.22
N LYS A 224 -15.44 6.72 12.47
CA LYS A 224 -16.92 6.57 12.48
C LYS A 224 -17.45 6.12 11.11
N GLN A 225 -16.96 6.74 10.04
CA GLN A 225 -17.32 6.35 8.68
C GLN A 225 -16.83 4.94 8.34
N ALA A 226 -15.60 4.62 8.73
CA ALA A 226 -15.01 3.29 8.50
C ALA A 226 -15.84 2.17 9.14
N VAL A 227 -16.35 2.34 10.37
CA VAL A 227 -17.21 1.34 11.01
C VAL A 227 -18.49 1.10 10.20
N LYS A 228 -19.10 2.17 9.69
CA LYS A 228 -20.32 2.07 8.87
C LYS A 228 -20.04 1.34 7.57
N ASP A 229 -18.94 1.71 6.92
CA ASP A 229 -18.53 1.09 5.65
C ASP A 229 -18.12 -0.37 5.84
N PHE A 230 -17.39 -0.69 6.91
CA PHE A 230 -17.00 -2.06 7.24
C PHE A 230 -18.19 -2.98 7.46
N LYS A 231 -19.22 -2.53 8.18
CA LYS A 231 -20.46 -3.32 8.35
C LYS A 231 -21.15 -3.60 7.02
N ARG A 232 -21.24 -2.59 6.15
CA ARG A 232 -21.82 -2.74 4.81
C ARG A 232 -21.03 -3.74 3.97
N ILE A 233 -19.70 -3.58 3.93
CA ILE A 233 -18.81 -4.45 3.16
C ILE A 233 -18.83 -5.88 3.70
N ASN A 234 -18.84 -6.06 5.03
CA ASN A 234 -18.92 -7.42 5.59
C ASN A 234 -20.20 -8.14 5.18
N LYS A 235 -21.33 -7.41 5.08
CA LYS A 235 -22.58 -7.98 4.58
C LYS A 235 -22.41 -8.47 3.13
N THR A 236 -21.85 -7.64 2.25
CA THR A 236 -21.58 -8.02 0.84
C THR A 236 -20.66 -9.24 0.74
N LEU A 237 -19.55 -9.27 1.51
CA LEU A 237 -18.62 -10.40 1.53
C LEU A 237 -19.31 -11.71 1.98
N SER A 238 -20.22 -11.62 2.97
CA SER A 238 -20.95 -12.79 3.47
C SER A 238 -22.06 -13.27 2.51
N GLU A 239 -22.61 -12.39 1.69
CA GLU A 239 -23.56 -12.73 0.63
C GLU A 239 -22.87 -13.43 -0.56
N GLU A 240 -21.63 -13.05 -0.87
CA GLU A 240 -20.82 -13.73 -1.90
C GLU A 240 -20.32 -15.12 -1.46
N GLU A 241 -20.14 -15.35 -0.16
CA GLU A 241 -19.77 -16.66 0.38
C GLU A 241 -20.91 -17.68 0.33
N LYS A 242 -22.15 -17.24 0.10
CA LYS A 242 -23.34 -18.10 0.02
C LYS A 242 -23.75 -18.45 -1.40
N LYS A 243 -23.11 -17.87 -2.40
CA LYS A 243 -23.29 -18.17 -3.84
C LYS A 243 -22.23 -19.14 -4.33
#